data_3390edd3f5bc54f27c6642ff861392fd
#
_entry.id   3390edd3f5bc54f27c6642ff861392fd
#
_cell.length_a   1.000
_cell.length_b   1.000
_cell.length_c   1.000
_cell.angle_alpha   90.00
_cell.angle_beta   90.00
_cell.angle_gamma   90.00
#
_symmetry.space_group_name_H-M   'P 1'
#
loop_
_entity.id
_entity.type
_entity.pdbx_description
1 polymer ?
#
loop_
_entity_poly.entity_id
_entity_poly.type
_entity_poly.pdbx_seq_one_letter_code
_entity_poly.pdbx_strand_id
1 'polypeptide(L)'
;MFFGMASIYAYTYYTEHSKASGYFFCLLLFTLSLMSKPMMVTLPFLLLLLDYWPLDRWPKSVPASRKDVPTPMSRLLWEKVPFFILAVTFSIIVFRAETTAGAVSSVETLSLLTRTANAIVAYVTYLGKIFWPVNLIVFYPYDFFLPLWKIVISGFTLTFVTAVVLYYLKRLPFIFVGWFWYLGTLVPMIGIIQVGKHAMADRYTYLPSIGIAIMIAWGIPLCFKRKEMRAKFFIPAAVSILAILSFLTWVQCAYWKSSFTLYNHASRIMKNDDVARQNRGADFTELGQYQQQREIREYNKVIRLKPDDAEAYFNRGIAYSKIGQFENAVKDYTEAIRLKPDYVEAYNNRGNIYGQHGQYQPAIDDFNKVIDLRPDHTKTYNNRGLAYSEMGQFQKAVADFNKAIHLKPDYVNAYNNRAEAYLKQDNRVAGCRDARTACDLGDCKILESARTKGSCR
;
A
#
# COMPACT_ATOMS: atom_id res chain seq x y z
N MET A 1 -17.47 11.99 -2.40
CA MET A 1 -18.52 11.91 -1.35
C MET A 1 -19.32 13.20 -1.24
N PHE A 2 -18.70 14.38 -1.21
CA PHE A 2 -19.38 15.67 -1.14
C PHE A 2 -20.47 15.83 -2.23
N PHE A 3 -20.11 15.69 -3.50
CA PHE A 3 -21.07 15.80 -4.62
C PHE A 3 -22.19 14.75 -4.56
N GLY A 4 -21.91 13.55 -4.05
CA GLY A 4 -22.95 12.53 -3.90
C GLY A 4 -23.97 12.89 -2.83
N MET A 5 -23.53 13.40 -1.68
CA MET A 5 -24.43 13.89 -0.62
C MET A 5 -25.20 15.14 -1.07
N ALA A 6 -24.52 16.04 -1.79
CA ALA A 6 -25.17 17.21 -2.39
C ALA A 6 -26.24 16.81 -3.43
N SER A 7 -26.01 15.74 -4.20
CA SER A 7 -27.01 15.18 -5.12
C SER A 7 -28.23 14.64 -4.40
N ILE A 8 -28.03 13.92 -3.26
CA ILE A 8 -29.14 13.46 -2.42
C ILE A 8 -29.95 14.64 -1.88
N TYR A 9 -29.28 15.68 -1.38
CA TYR A 9 -29.95 16.89 -0.91
C TYR A 9 -30.71 17.61 -2.03
N ALA A 10 -30.11 17.76 -3.20
CA ALA A 10 -30.79 18.34 -4.37
C ALA A 10 -32.00 17.51 -4.82
N TYR A 11 -31.93 16.18 -4.65
CA TYR A 11 -33.04 15.29 -4.94
C TYR A 11 -34.20 15.51 -3.94
N THR A 12 -33.94 15.61 -2.63
CA THR A 12 -34.99 15.92 -1.65
C THR A 12 -35.64 17.27 -1.93
N TYR A 13 -34.83 18.29 -2.25
CA TYR A 13 -35.34 19.61 -2.64
C TYR A 13 -36.22 19.55 -3.90
N TYR A 14 -35.81 18.76 -4.92
CA TYR A 14 -36.63 18.54 -6.13
C TYR A 14 -37.96 17.89 -5.79
N THR A 15 -37.98 16.90 -4.91
CA THR A 15 -39.23 16.19 -4.54
C THR A 15 -40.24 17.10 -3.84
N GLU A 16 -39.77 18.10 -3.08
CA GLU A 16 -40.62 19.09 -2.39
C GLU A 16 -41.15 20.18 -3.34
N HIS A 17 -40.34 20.64 -4.28
CA HIS A 17 -40.66 21.82 -5.13
C HIS A 17 -41.07 21.48 -6.55
N SER A 18 -40.88 20.23 -6.99
CA SER A 18 -41.24 19.72 -8.34
C SER A 18 -40.69 20.52 -9.53
N LYS A 19 -39.57 21.27 -9.35
CA LYS A 19 -38.94 22.07 -10.40
C LYS A 19 -37.94 21.23 -11.21
N ALA A 20 -38.10 21.21 -12.53
CA ALA A 20 -37.19 20.48 -13.43
C ALA A 20 -35.72 20.89 -13.26
N SER A 21 -35.44 22.19 -12.98
CA SER A 21 -34.08 22.66 -12.72
C SER A 21 -33.42 21.96 -11.52
N GLY A 22 -34.18 21.65 -10.46
CA GLY A 22 -33.67 20.88 -9.30
C GLY A 22 -33.29 19.45 -9.70
N TYR A 23 -34.06 18.83 -10.57
CA TYR A 23 -33.76 17.49 -11.07
C TYR A 23 -32.48 17.47 -11.93
N PHE A 24 -32.31 18.40 -12.85
CA PHE A 24 -31.09 18.51 -13.67
C PHE A 24 -29.85 18.83 -12.80
N PHE A 25 -30.02 19.66 -11.76
CA PHE A 25 -28.95 19.95 -10.84
C PHE A 25 -28.53 18.71 -10.02
N CYS A 26 -29.50 17.88 -9.62
CA CYS A 26 -29.24 16.60 -8.98
C CYS A 26 -28.44 15.66 -9.90
N LEU A 27 -28.81 15.53 -11.19
CA LEU A 27 -28.07 14.74 -12.17
C LEU A 27 -26.64 15.26 -12.39
N LEU A 28 -26.47 16.57 -12.45
CA LEU A 28 -25.15 17.19 -12.59
C LEU A 28 -24.25 16.84 -11.40
N LEU A 29 -24.75 17.01 -10.18
CA LEU A 29 -24.01 16.66 -8.95
C LEU A 29 -23.68 15.18 -8.88
N PHE A 30 -24.60 14.32 -9.33
CA PHE A 30 -24.34 12.90 -9.43
C PHE A 30 -23.22 12.57 -10.42
N THR A 31 -23.24 13.19 -11.60
CA THR A 31 -22.18 13.03 -12.61
C THR A 31 -20.81 13.46 -12.06
N LEU A 32 -20.74 14.63 -11.40
CA LEU A 32 -19.53 15.10 -10.74
C LEU A 32 -19.05 14.12 -9.64
N SER A 33 -19.98 13.50 -8.93
CA SER A 33 -19.67 12.48 -7.93
C SER A 33 -19.03 11.24 -8.56
N LEU A 34 -19.57 10.74 -9.67
CA LEU A 34 -19.04 9.60 -10.42
C LEU A 34 -17.64 9.90 -10.99
N MET A 35 -17.44 11.12 -11.52
CA MET A 35 -16.13 11.57 -12.02
C MET A 35 -15.08 11.67 -10.91
N SER A 36 -15.47 12.07 -9.70
CA SER A 36 -14.52 12.19 -8.57
C SER A 36 -14.17 10.84 -7.97
N LYS A 37 -15.15 9.95 -7.82
CA LYS A 37 -14.94 8.59 -7.31
C LYS A 37 -16.17 7.71 -7.61
N PRO A 38 -16.00 6.53 -8.23
CA PRO A 38 -17.14 5.72 -8.70
C PRO A 38 -17.93 5.01 -7.57
N MET A 39 -17.62 5.29 -6.29
CA MET A 39 -18.30 4.66 -5.14
C MET A 39 -19.81 4.94 -5.08
N MET A 40 -20.26 6.03 -5.70
CA MET A 40 -21.66 6.47 -5.69
C MET A 40 -22.51 5.87 -6.82
N VAL A 41 -22.02 4.84 -7.53
CA VAL A 41 -22.81 4.13 -8.57
C VAL A 41 -24.11 3.54 -8.02
N THR A 42 -24.19 3.33 -6.71
CA THR A 42 -25.39 2.85 -6.01
C THR A 42 -26.42 3.93 -5.69
N LEU A 43 -26.11 5.22 -5.98
CA LEU A 43 -27.01 6.33 -5.69
C LEU A 43 -28.45 6.14 -6.24
N PRO A 44 -28.69 5.62 -7.47
CA PRO A 44 -30.04 5.40 -7.95
C PRO A 44 -30.88 4.50 -7.03
N PHE A 45 -30.26 3.46 -6.43
CA PHE A 45 -30.92 2.60 -5.46
C PHE A 45 -31.18 3.33 -4.15
N LEU A 46 -30.25 4.19 -3.71
CA LEU A 46 -30.43 4.99 -2.49
C LEU A 46 -31.60 5.98 -2.66
N LEU A 47 -31.77 6.58 -3.84
CA LEU A 47 -32.91 7.46 -4.12
C LEU A 47 -34.25 6.70 -4.07
N LEU A 48 -34.30 5.44 -4.52
CA LEU A 48 -35.48 4.59 -4.37
C LEU A 48 -35.77 4.26 -2.91
N LEU A 49 -34.76 4.01 -2.08
CA LEU A 49 -34.92 3.81 -0.65
C LEU A 49 -35.46 5.06 0.04
N LEU A 50 -34.96 6.24 -0.33
CA LEU A 50 -35.44 7.53 0.17
C LEU A 50 -36.87 7.82 -0.26
N ASP A 51 -37.27 7.45 -1.49
CA ASP A 51 -38.66 7.56 -1.95
C ASP A 51 -39.60 6.70 -1.13
N TYR A 52 -39.12 5.53 -0.64
CA TYR A 52 -39.91 4.69 0.26
C TYR A 52 -40.05 5.33 1.64
N TRP A 53 -38.94 5.78 2.21
CA TRP A 53 -38.86 6.48 3.49
C TRP A 53 -37.58 7.32 3.54
N PRO A 54 -37.58 8.59 3.96
CA PRO A 54 -38.65 9.36 4.60
C PRO A 54 -39.59 10.12 3.64
N LEU A 55 -39.34 10.11 2.31
CA LEU A 55 -40.09 10.95 1.36
C LEU A 55 -41.53 10.46 1.12
N ASP A 56 -41.84 9.23 1.49
CA ASP A 56 -43.20 8.62 1.44
C ASP A 56 -43.88 8.74 0.08
N ARG A 57 -43.13 8.60 -1.01
CA ARG A 57 -43.59 8.74 -2.40
C ARG A 57 -44.13 7.43 -3.01
N TRP A 58 -43.91 6.29 -2.35
CA TRP A 58 -44.40 4.99 -2.84
C TRP A 58 -45.92 4.90 -2.73
N PRO A 59 -46.58 4.35 -3.78
CA PRO A 59 -48.04 4.24 -3.78
C PRO A 59 -48.51 3.34 -2.64
N LYS A 60 -49.38 3.89 -1.76
CA LYS A 60 -50.05 3.14 -0.70
C LYS A 60 -51.33 2.56 -1.24
N SER A 61 -51.73 1.41 -0.72
CA SER A 61 -53.00 0.73 -1.09
C SER A 61 -54.26 1.53 -0.74
N VAL A 62 -54.15 2.55 0.12
CA VAL A 62 -55.26 3.44 0.52
C VAL A 62 -54.73 4.87 0.57
N PRO A 63 -55.25 5.83 -0.19
CA PRO A 63 -54.83 7.24 -0.09
C PRO A 63 -55.28 7.81 1.27
N ALA A 64 -54.32 8.40 1.99
CA ALA A 64 -54.58 8.98 3.33
C ALA A 64 -55.38 10.29 3.29
N SER A 65 -55.46 10.96 2.12
CA SER A 65 -56.20 12.18 1.89
C SER A 65 -56.54 12.36 0.39
N ARG A 66 -57.68 13.00 0.10
CA ARG A 66 -58.10 13.35 -1.29
C ARG A 66 -57.16 14.30 -2.01
N LYS A 67 -56.18 14.91 -1.35
CA LYS A 67 -55.23 15.86 -1.95
C LYS A 67 -53.90 15.19 -2.41
N ASP A 68 -53.62 13.97 -1.96
CA ASP A 68 -52.37 13.29 -2.32
C ASP A 68 -52.65 12.28 -3.43
N VAL A 69 -52.50 12.70 -4.68
CA VAL A 69 -52.49 11.77 -5.81
C VAL A 69 -51.16 10.96 -5.68
N PRO A 70 -51.27 9.65 -5.41
CA PRO A 70 -50.04 8.84 -5.26
C PRO A 70 -49.27 8.85 -6.58
N THR A 71 -48.01 9.18 -6.53
CA THR A 71 -47.12 9.07 -7.69
C THR A 71 -47.11 7.63 -8.18
N PRO A 72 -47.50 7.35 -9.45
CA PRO A 72 -47.48 5.98 -9.94
C PRO A 72 -46.06 5.41 -9.89
N MET A 73 -45.91 4.13 -9.50
CA MET A 73 -44.62 3.47 -9.39
C MET A 73 -43.79 3.59 -10.68
N SER A 74 -44.46 3.55 -11.83
CA SER A 74 -43.81 3.77 -13.14
C SER A 74 -43.09 5.11 -13.21
N ARG A 75 -43.68 6.18 -12.71
CA ARG A 75 -43.08 7.52 -12.73
C ARG A 75 -41.85 7.57 -11.82
N LEU A 76 -41.92 6.96 -10.62
CA LEU A 76 -40.75 6.87 -9.71
C LEU A 76 -39.57 6.12 -10.35
N LEU A 77 -39.85 5.03 -11.06
CA LEU A 77 -38.81 4.28 -11.80
C LEU A 77 -38.25 5.08 -12.98
N TRP A 78 -39.12 5.72 -13.80
CA TRP A 78 -38.66 6.53 -14.92
C TRP A 78 -37.79 7.71 -14.49
N GLU A 79 -38.08 8.34 -13.37
CA GLU A 79 -37.24 9.38 -12.77
C GLU A 79 -35.81 8.88 -12.46
N LYS A 80 -35.59 7.58 -12.21
CA LYS A 80 -34.27 7.00 -11.90
C LYS A 80 -33.51 6.50 -13.12
N VAL A 81 -34.19 6.31 -14.27
CA VAL A 81 -33.55 5.79 -15.49
C VAL A 81 -32.30 6.59 -15.89
N PRO A 82 -32.31 7.94 -15.94
CA PRO A 82 -31.10 8.71 -16.27
C PRO A 82 -29.94 8.47 -15.28
N PHE A 83 -30.24 8.30 -13.98
CA PHE A 83 -29.22 7.98 -12.97
C PHE A 83 -28.64 6.59 -13.19
N PHE A 84 -29.46 5.59 -13.51
CA PHE A 84 -29.00 4.24 -13.83
C PHE A 84 -28.14 4.21 -15.09
N ILE A 85 -28.54 4.94 -16.14
CA ILE A 85 -27.75 5.03 -17.38
C ILE A 85 -26.36 5.62 -17.06
N LEU A 86 -26.29 6.72 -16.31
CA LEU A 86 -25.03 7.33 -15.89
C LEU A 86 -24.20 6.34 -15.05
N ALA A 87 -24.80 5.68 -14.06
CA ALA A 87 -24.10 4.72 -13.21
C ALA A 87 -23.50 3.56 -14.03
N VAL A 88 -24.25 2.97 -14.96
CA VAL A 88 -23.78 1.89 -15.83
C VAL A 88 -22.68 2.38 -16.77
N THR A 89 -22.86 3.53 -17.42
CA THR A 89 -21.87 4.10 -18.34
C THR A 89 -20.54 4.35 -17.64
N PHE A 90 -20.56 5.01 -16.48
CA PHE A 90 -19.35 5.24 -15.69
C PHE A 90 -18.73 3.95 -15.15
N SER A 91 -19.53 2.96 -14.77
CA SER A 91 -19.01 1.65 -14.36
C SER A 91 -18.25 0.96 -15.49
N ILE A 92 -18.78 1.02 -16.73
CA ILE A 92 -18.09 0.45 -17.91
C ILE A 92 -16.79 1.21 -18.21
N ILE A 93 -16.81 2.55 -18.14
CA ILE A 93 -15.61 3.38 -18.38
C ILE A 93 -14.52 3.05 -17.35
N VAL A 94 -14.88 3.03 -16.07
CA VAL A 94 -13.94 2.70 -14.97
C VAL A 94 -13.41 1.28 -15.13
N PHE A 95 -14.26 0.30 -15.39
CA PHE A 95 -13.85 -1.09 -15.58
C PHE A 95 -12.85 -1.24 -16.75
N ARG A 96 -13.10 -0.58 -17.89
CA ARG A 96 -12.17 -0.58 -19.02
C ARG A 96 -10.84 0.10 -18.67
N ALA A 97 -10.88 1.25 -18.02
CA ALA A 97 -9.68 1.97 -17.62
C ALA A 97 -8.81 1.12 -16.65
N GLU A 98 -9.42 0.48 -15.67
CA GLU A 98 -8.75 -0.40 -14.70
C GLU A 98 -8.20 -1.67 -15.38
N THR A 99 -8.91 -2.22 -16.36
CA THR A 99 -8.44 -3.38 -17.15
C THR A 99 -7.20 -3.00 -17.97
N THR A 100 -7.25 -1.82 -18.63
CA THR A 100 -6.10 -1.32 -19.43
C THR A 100 -4.90 -1.00 -18.55
N ALA A 101 -5.12 -0.52 -17.32
CA ALA A 101 -4.07 -0.27 -16.34
C ALA A 101 -3.52 -1.55 -15.66
N GLY A 102 -4.03 -2.74 -16.00
CA GLY A 102 -3.61 -4.02 -15.41
C GLY A 102 -4.02 -4.20 -13.95
N ALA A 103 -4.95 -3.37 -13.45
CA ALA A 103 -5.42 -3.42 -12.06
C ALA A 103 -6.50 -4.50 -11.83
N VAL A 104 -7.13 -4.98 -12.91
CA VAL A 104 -8.11 -6.09 -12.85
C VAL A 104 -7.35 -7.41 -13.00
N SER A 105 -7.27 -8.19 -11.93
CA SER A 105 -6.72 -9.54 -12.00
C SER A 105 -7.65 -10.46 -12.81
N SER A 106 -7.07 -11.36 -13.63
CA SER A 106 -7.83 -12.31 -14.42
C SER A 106 -8.73 -13.18 -13.52
N VAL A 107 -9.89 -13.58 -14.05
CA VAL A 107 -10.85 -14.46 -13.36
C VAL A 107 -10.21 -15.80 -12.96
N GLU A 108 -9.12 -16.19 -13.63
CA GLU A 108 -8.35 -17.41 -13.41
C GLU A 108 -7.66 -17.47 -12.03
N THR A 109 -7.39 -16.33 -11.40
CA THR A 109 -6.68 -16.28 -10.12
C THR A 109 -7.58 -16.44 -8.89
N LEU A 110 -8.87 -16.09 -8.98
CA LEU A 110 -9.83 -16.17 -7.87
C LEU A 110 -11.18 -16.68 -8.35
N SER A 111 -11.59 -17.86 -7.90
CA SER A 111 -12.89 -18.44 -8.23
C SER A 111 -14.05 -17.57 -7.74
N LEU A 112 -15.19 -17.59 -8.44
CA LEU A 112 -16.39 -16.85 -8.02
C LEU A 112 -16.85 -17.28 -6.62
N LEU A 113 -16.67 -18.55 -6.26
CA LEU A 113 -16.98 -19.08 -4.93
C LEU A 113 -16.14 -18.41 -3.84
N THR A 114 -14.83 -18.26 -4.07
CA THR A 114 -13.94 -17.59 -3.11
C THR A 114 -14.30 -16.12 -2.97
N ARG A 115 -14.67 -15.44 -4.05
CA ARG A 115 -15.10 -14.03 -4.02
C ARG A 115 -16.40 -13.86 -3.23
N THR A 116 -17.40 -14.69 -3.46
CA THR A 116 -18.67 -14.63 -2.73
C THR A 116 -18.51 -14.98 -1.26
N ALA A 117 -17.66 -15.94 -0.91
CA ALA A 117 -17.34 -16.27 0.48
C ALA A 117 -16.67 -15.09 1.19
N ASN A 118 -15.66 -14.48 0.57
CA ASN A 118 -15.02 -13.25 1.10
C ASN A 118 -16.02 -12.09 1.25
N ALA A 119 -16.91 -11.90 0.27
CA ALA A 119 -17.92 -10.84 0.31
C ALA A 119 -18.90 -11.03 1.49
N ILE A 120 -19.38 -12.24 1.73
CA ILE A 120 -20.27 -12.56 2.85
C ILE A 120 -19.60 -12.24 4.19
N VAL A 121 -18.34 -12.66 4.36
CA VAL A 121 -17.56 -12.38 5.56
C VAL A 121 -17.24 -10.89 5.68
N ALA A 122 -16.97 -10.21 4.58
CA ALA A 122 -16.68 -8.77 4.55
C ALA A 122 -17.86 -7.94 5.06
N TYR A 123 -19.10 -8.24 4.69
CA TYR A 123 -20.28 -7.55 5.22
C TYR A 123 -20.32 -7.58 6.75
N VAL A 124 -20.16 -8.74 7.36
CA VAL A 124 -20.20 -8.86 8.82
C VAL A 124 -18.99 -8.20 9.47
N THR A 125 -17.83 -8.32 8.85
CA THR A 125 -16.58 -7.68 9.33
C THR A 125 -16.72 -6.15 9.34
N TYR A 126 -17.23 -5.55 8.26
CA TYR A 126 -17.49 -4.10 8.19
C TYR A 126 -18.50 -3.65 9.25
N LEU A 127 -19.56 -4.44 9.47
CA LEU A 127 -20.53 -4.15 10.53
C LEU A 127 -19.84 -4.10 11.90
N GLY A 128 -19.00 -5.09 12.20
CA GLY A 128 -18.22 -5.10 13.44
C GLY A 128 -17.29 -3.89 13.57
N LYS A 129 -16.61 -3.50 12.49
CA LYS A 129 -15.69 -2.35 12.49
C LYS A 129 -16.40 -0.99 12.60
N ILE A 130 -17.65 -0.86 12.17
CA ILE A 130 -18.46 0.35 12.39
C ILE A 130 -18.72 0.55 13.88
N PHE A 131 -19.02 -0.53 14.62
CA PHE A 131 -19.28 -0.44 16.07
C PHE A 131 -17.99 -0.44 16.90
N TRP A 132 -16.94 -1.12 16.44
CA TRP A 132 -15.67 -1.26 17.15
C TRP A 132 -14.47 -1.04 16.21
N PRO A 133 -14.06 0.22 15.98
CA PRO A 133 -13.04 0.59 15.00
C PRO A 133 -11.61 0.38 15.52
N VAL A 134 -11.23 -0.86 15.78
CA VAL A 134 -9.85 -1.24 16.17
C VAL A 134 -9.16 -2.03 15.06
N ASN A 135 -7.83 -1.97 15.05
CA ASN A 135 -7.01 -2.66 14.05
C ASN A 135 -7.40 -2.32 12.61
N LEU A 136 -7.64 -1.02 12.37
CA LEU A 136 -7.97 -0.54 11.04
C LEU A 136 -6.69 -0.46 10.20
N ILE A 137 -6.78 -0.92 8.95
CA ILE A 137 -5.69 -0.91 7.97
C ILE A 137 -6.17 -0.40 6.61
N VAL A 138 -5.22 0.00 5.76
CA VAL A 138 -5.53 0.64 4.46
C VAL A 138 -6.31 -0.30 3.54
N PHE A 139 -5.95 -1.58 3.53
CA PHE A 139 -6.56 -2.63 2.72
C PHE A 139 -6.33 -4.01 3.36
N TYR A 140 -7.25 -4.93 3.07
CA TYR A 140 -7.21 -6.32 3.51
C TYR A 140 -7.08 -7.21 2.27
N PRO A 141 -6.11 -8.15 2.23
CA PRO A 141 -5.99 -9.09 1.13
C PRO A 141 -7.19 -10.04 1.08
N TYR A 142 -7.35 -10.74 -0.05
CA TYR A 142 -8.28 -11.87 -0.13
C TYR A 142 -7.76 -13.01 0.73
N ASP A 143 -8.65 -13.59 1.53
CA ASP A 143 -8.35 -14.82 2.26
C ASP A 143 -8.74 -16.03 1.38
N PHE A 144 -7.74 -16.79 0.95
CA PHE A 144 -7.92 -17.97 0.11
C PHE A 144 -8.41 -19.20 0.93
N PHE A 145 -8.20 -19.18 2.25
CA PHE A 145 -8.47 -20.29 3.15
C PHE A 145 -9.46 -19.87 4.27
N LEU A 146 -10.55 -19.22 3.87
CA LEU A 146 -11.60 -18.87 4.82
C LEU A 146 -12.20 -20.13 5.45
N PRO A 147 -12.16 -20.28 6.79
CA PRO A 147 -12.76 -21.43 7.45
C PRO A 147 -14.28 -21.41 7.28
N LEU A 148 -14.86 -22.56 6.94
CA LEU A 148 -16.29 -22.71 6.64
C LEU A 148 -17.20 -22.14 7.73
N TRP A 149 -16.83 -22.30 9.01
CA TRP A 149 -17.62 -21.75 10.11
C TRP A 149 -17.82 -20.24 10.05
N LYS A 150 -16.78 -19.48 9.60
CA LYS A 150 -16.90 -18.02 9.42
C LYS A 150 -17.90 -17.68 8.32
N ILE A 151 -17.87 -18.39 7.22
CA ILE A 151 -18.78 -18.18 6.08
C ILE A 151 -20.23 -18.48 6.53
N VAL A 152 -20.45 -19.62 7.22
CA VAL A 152 -21.76 -20.05 7.70
C VAL A 152 -22.33 -19.06 8.71
N ILE A 153 -21.55 -18.67 9.74
CA ILE A 153 -22.00 -17.71 10.74
C ILE A 153 -22.31 -16.36 10.10
N SER A 154 -21.45 -15.87 9.21
CA SER A 154 -21.67 -14.59 8.51
C SER A 154 -22.91 -14.65 7.62
N GLY A 155 -23.11 -15.72 6.86
CA GLY A 155 -24.29 -15.91 6.03
C GLY A 155 -25.58 -16.01 6.86
N PHE A 156 -25.55 -16.76 7.96
CA PHE A 156 -26.67 -16.84 8.91
C PHE A 156 -27.01 -15.47 9.51
N THR A 157 -25.99 -14.72 9.95
CA THR A 157 -26.18 -13.38 10.53
C THR A 157 -26.85 -12.44 9.53
N LEU A 158 -26.36 -12.38 8.28
CA LEU A 158 -26.95 -11.54 7.24
C LEU A 158 -28.38 -11.93 6.92
N THR A 159 -28.63 -13.23 6.76
CA THR A 159 -29.97 -13.76 6.45
C THR A 159 -30.94 -13.48 7.61
N PHE A 160 -30.54 -13.75 8.84
CA PHE A 160 -31.35 -13.51 10.02
C PHE A 160 -31.70 -12.02 10.18
N VAL A 161 -30.70 -11.12 10.12
CA VAL A 161 -30.95 -9.66 10.23
C VAL A 161 -31.87 -9.20 9.10
N THR A 162 -31.64 -9.65 7.86
CA THR A 162 -32.49 -9.30 6.71
C THR A 162 -33.93 -9.78 6.91
N ALA A 163 -34.13 -11.00 7.40
CA ALA A 163 -35.45 -11.55 7.69
C ALA A 163 -36.19 -10.70 8.77
N VAL A 164 -35.49 -10.34 9.84
CA VAL A 164 -36.05 -9.46 10.90
C VAL A 164 -36.43 -8.10 10.34
N VAL A 165 -35.55 -7.49 9.52
CA VAL A 165 -35.81 -6.20 8.87
C VAL A 165 -37.06 -6.26 7.97
N LEU A 166 -37.16 -7.31 7.14
CA LEU A 166 -38.33 -7.53 6.27
C LEU A 166 -39.62 -7.77 7.07
N TYR A 167 -39.55 -8.52 8.17
CA TYR A 167 -40.71 -8.73 9.06
C TYR A 167 -41.25 -7.41 9.62
N TYR A 168 -40.36 -6.47 10.01
CA TYR A 168 -40.75 -5.17 10.54
C TYR A 168 -40.92 -4.07 9.49
N LEU A 169 -40.80 -4.37 8.20
CA LEU A 169 -40.82 -3.41 7.08
C LEU A 169 -41.93 -2.36 7.19
N LYS A 170 -43.18 -2.80 7.43
CA LYS A 170 -44.36 -1.91 7.54
C LYS A 170 -44.43 -1.11 8.83
N ARG A 171 -43.84 -1.63 9.93
CA ARG A 171 -43.90 -0.98 11.25
C ARG A 171 -42.69 -0.04 11.48
N LEU A 172 -41.55 -0.38 10.96
CA LEU A 172 -40.27 0.31 11.18
C LEU A 172 -39.52 0.53 9.84
N PRO A 173 -40.07 1.38 8.96
CA PRO A 173 -39.51 1.55 7.59
C PRO A 173 -38.06 2.07 7.59
N PHE A 174 -37.64 2.85 8.59
CA PHE A 174 -36.29 3.35 8.72
C PHE A 174 -35.26 2.23 8.92
N ILE A 175 -35.63 1.09 9.54
CA ILE A 175 -34.75 -0.07 9.69
C ILE A 175 -34.50 -0.71 8.31
N PHE A 176 -35.55 -0.82 7.49
CA PHE A 176 -35.44 -1.32 6.13
C PHE A 176 -34.51 -0.43 5.29
N VAL A 177 -34.76 0.88 5.29
CA VAL A 177 -33.94 1.83 4.53
C VAL A 177 -32.51 1.80 5.00
N GLY A 178 -32.25 1.85 6.30
CA GLY A 178 -30.89 1.83 6.86
C GLY A 178 -30.12 0.53 6.55
N TRP A 179 -30.81 -0.62 6.65
CA TRP A 179 -30.19 -1.92 6.36
C TRP A 179 -29.86 -2.08 4.87
N PHE A 180 -30.80 -1.78 3.99
CA PHE A 180 -30.57 -1.88 2.55
C PHE A 180 -29.65 -0.78 2.01
N TRP A 181 -29.60 0.38 2.68
CA TRP A 181 -28.53 1.36 2.45
C TRP A 181 -27.16 0.78 2.75
N TYR A 182 -27.01 0.17 3.94
CA TYR A 182 -25.76 -0.49 4.32
C TYR A 182 -25.36 -1.58 3.33
N LEU A 183 -26.24 -2.51 3.01
CA LEU A 183 -25.96 -3.59 2.07
C LEU A 183 -25.65 -3.05 0.66
N GLY A 184 -26.49 -2.18 0.12
CA GLY A 184 -26.42 -1.69 -1.24
C GLY A 184 -25.16 -0.88 -1.51
N THR A 185 -24.74 -0.03 -0.57
CA THR A 185 -23.56 0.81 -0.74
C THR A 185 -22.24 0.04 -0.67
N LEU A 186 -22.22 -1.16 -0.08
CA LEU A 186 -21.05 -2.02 -0.05
C LEU A 186 -20.88 -2.86 -1.32
N VAL A 187 -21.93 -3.13 -2.09
CA VAL A 187 -21.88 -4.00 -3.29
C VAL A 187 -20.69 -3.70 -4.22
N PRO A 188 -20.41 -2.44 -4.61
CA PRO A 188 -19.29 -2.16 -5.50
C PRO A 188 -17.91 -2.37 -4.87
N MET A 189 -17.84 -2.54 -3.54
CA MET A 189 -16.60 -2.47 -2.76
C MET A 189 -16.21 -3.78 -2.07
N ILE A 190 -17.11 -4.76 -2.03
CA ILE A 190 -16.88 -6.04 -1.34
C ILE A 190 -16.15 -7.08 -2.19
N GLY A 191 -15.64 -6.68 -3.37
CA GLY A 191 -14.77 -7.52 -4.19
C GLY A 191 -15.47 -8.63 -4.99
N ILE A 192 -16.79 -8.54 -5.22
CA ILE A 192 -17.50 -9.43 -6.17
C ILE A 192 -16.96 -9.18 -7.58
N ILE A 193 -16.84 -7.90 -7.96
CA ILE A 193 -16.08 -7.46 -9.15
C ILE A 193 -14.70 -7.07 -8.65
N GLN A 194 -13.69 -7.86 -9.04
CA GLN A 194 -12.35 -7.65 -8.54
C GLN A 194 -11.67 -6.47 -9.25
N VAL A 195 -11.46 -5.40 -8.50
CA VAL A 195 -10.64 -4.25 -8.88
C VAL A 195 -9.52 -4.15 -7.84
N GLY A 196 -8.29 -4.48 -8.26
CA GLY A 196 -7.13 -4.54 -7.37
C GLY A 196 -6.96 -5.86 -6.60
N LYS A 197 -5.92 -5.93 -5.75
CA LYS A 197 -5.51 -7.14 -5.01
C LYS A 197 -6.09 -7.24 -3.60
N HIS A 198 -7.12 -6.45 -3.25
CA HIS A 198 -7.66 -6.39 -1.89
C HIS A 198 -9.15 -6.69 -1.84
N ALA A 199 -9.58 -7.43 -0.80
CA ALA A 199 -10.97 -7.79 -0.56
C ALA A 199 -11.75 -6.66 0.13
N MET A 200 -11.10 -5.89 0.99
CA MET A 200 -11.70 -4.87 1.84
C MET A 200 -10.75 -3.68 2.02
N ALA A 201 -11.30 -2.51 2.37
CA ALA A 201 -10.54 -1.36 2.86
C ALA A 201 -11.41 -0.54 3.82
N ASP A 202 -10.85 -0.12 4.96
CA ASP A 202 -11.63 0.59 5.99
C ASP A 202 -12.25 1.91 5.50
N ARG A 203 -11.61 2.57 4.52
CA ARG A 203 -12.16 3.78 3.86
C ARG A 203 -13.50 3.56 3.15
N TYR A 204 -13.94 2.32 2.97
CA TYR A 204 -15.23 1.99 2.33
C TYR A 204 -16.40 1.99 3.31
N THR A 205 -16.18 2.16 4.63
CA THR A 205 -17.23 2.18 5.65
C THR A 205 -18.01 3.49 5.72
N TYR A 206 -17.48 4.60 5.21
CA TYR A 206 -18.08 5.94 5.36
C TYR A 206 -19.52 6.05 4.83
N LEU A 207 -19.80 5.53 3.64
CA LEU A 207 -21.12 5.60 3.04
C LEU A 207 -22.11 4.57 3.66
N PRO A 208 -21.69 3.31 3.90
CA PRO A 208 -22.52 2.32 4.58
C PRO A 208 -22.91 2.69 6.01
N SER A 209 -22.02 3.35 6.77
CA SER A 209 -22.28 3.76 8.15
C SER A 209 -23.47 4.72 8.29
N ILE A 210 -23.80 5.48 7.23
CA ILE A 210 -24.98 6.35 7.21
C ILE A 210 -26.25 5.53 7.39
N GLY A 211 -26.37 4.36 6.75
CA GLY A 211 -27.52 3.46 6.92
C GLY A 211 -27.67 2.98 8.36
N ILE A 212 -26.56 2.60 9.00
CA ILE A 212 -26.55 2.21 10.41
C ILE A 212 -26.90 3.39 11.31
N ALA A 213 -26.37 4.59 11.02
CA ALA A 213 -26.71 5.80 11.76
C ALA A 213 -28.20 6.15 11.66
N ILE A 214 -28.84 5.96 10.51
CA ILE A 214 -30.30 6.12 10.33
C ILE A 214 -31.04 5.15 11.26
N MET A 215 -30.67 3.87 11.26
CA MET A 215 -31.32 2.86 12.12
C MET A 215 -31.23 3.23 13.62
N ILE A 216 -30.06 3.69 14.05
CA ILE A 216 -29.79 4.10 15.42
C ILE A 216 -30.62 5.37 15.78
N ALA A 217 -30.52 6.41 14.95
CA ALA A 217 -31.12 7.71 15.24
C ALA A 217 -32.64 7.65 15.37
N TRP A 218 -33.33 6.85 14.56
CA TRP A 218 -34.78 6.68 14.63
C TRP A 218 -35.23 5.53 15.53
N GLY A 219 -34.35 4.55 15.78
CA GLY A 219 -34.63 3.43 16.68
C GLY A 219 -34.63 3.83 18.17
N ILE A 220 -33.69 4.71 18.55
CA ILE A 220 -33.51 5.19 19.91
C ILE A 220 -34.79 5.78 20.52
N PRO A 221 -35.51 6.70 19.81
CA PRO A 221 -36.77 7.25 20.35
C PRO A 221 -37.85 6.22 20.65
N LEU A 222 -37.82 5.05 19.98
CA LEU A 222 -38.79 3.98 20.22
C LEU A 222 -38.50 3.21 21.49
N CYS A 223 -37.23 3.02 21.85
CA CYS A 223 -36.82 2.32 23.07
C CYS A 223 -37.11 3.13 24.32
N PHE A 224 -37.10 4.47 24.24
CA PHE A 224 -37.24 5.37 25.39
C PHE A 224 -38.36 6.38 25.15
N LYS A 225 -39.58 6.01 25.52
CA LYS A 225 -40.79 6.85 25.35
C LYS A 225 -40.80 8.13 26.21
N ARG A 226 -40.16 8.14 27.39
CA ARG A 226 -40.11 9.30 28.30
C ARG A 226 -38.93 10.22 27.96
N LYS A 227 -39.19 11.51 27.68
CA LYS A 227 -38.19 12.54 27.38
C LYS A 227 -37.11 12.67 28.48
N GLU A 228 -37.51 12.58 29.73
CA GLU A 228 -36.62 12.69 30.90
C GLU A 228 -35.60 11.53 30.96
N MET A 229 -36.04 10.30 30.66
CA MET A 229 -35.14 9.15 30.58
C MET A 229 -34.15 9.27 29.44
N ARG A 230 -34.54 9.85 28.29
CA ARG A 230 -33.64 10.14 27.19
C ARG A 230 -32.52 11.08 27.61
N ALA A 231 -32.85 12.20 28.25
CA ALA A 231 -31.87 13.18 28.70
C ALA A 231 -30.93 12.59 29.77
N LYS A 232 -31.49 11.86 30.75
CA LYS A 232 -30.73 11.37 31.91
C LYS A 232 -29.77 10.22 31.59
N PHE A 233 -30.15 9.31 30.69
CA PHE A 233 -29.32 8.13 30.38
C PHE A 233 -28.69 8.18 28.99
N PHE A 234 -29.41 8.72 27.99
CA PHE A 234 -29.01 8.65 26.61
C PHE A 234 -27.93 9.66 26.25
N ILE A 235 -28.04 10.90 26.75
CA ILE A 235 -27.02 11.94 26.46
C ILE A 235 -25.69 11.56 27.09
N PRO A 236 -25.57 11.16 28.36
CA PRO A 236 -24.30 10.71 28.92
C PRO A 236 -23.70 9.49 28.19
N ALA A 237 -24.55 8.50 27.85
CA ALA A 237 -24.09 7.33 27.11
C ALA A 237 -23.58 7.70 25.71
N ALA A 238 -24.28 8.57 24.98
CA ALA A 238 -23.85 9.05 23.67
C ALA A 238 -22.53 9.85 23.76
N VAL A 239 -22.38 10.72 24.74
CA VAL A 239 -21.16 11.48 25.01
C VAL A 239 -20.01 10.52 25.32
N SER A 240 -20.24 9.51 26.16
CA SER A 240 -19.21 8.51 26.49
C SER A 240 -18.78 7.70 25.26
N ILE A 241 -19.72 7.25 24.43
CA ILE A 241 -19.43 6.53 23.18
C ILE A 241 -18.64 7.44 22.23
N LEU A 242 -19.07 8.70 22.05
CA LEU A 242 -18.35 9.66 21.19
C LEU A 242 -16.94 9.93 21.71
N ALA A 243 -16.73 10.05 23.02
CA ALA A 243 -15.42 10.22 23.63
C ALA A 243 -14.52 9.00 23.36
N ILE A 244 -15.04 7.79 23.54
CA ILE A 244 -14.29 6.55 23.23
C ILE A 244 -13.95 6.48 21.74
N LEU A 245 -14.89 6.72 20.85
CA LEU A 245 -14.66 6.69 19.41
C LEU A 245 -13.67 7.78 18.97
N SER A 246 -13.73 8.97 19.56
CA SER A 246 -12.78 10.06 19.33
C SER A 246 -11.37 9.68 19.77
N PHE A 247 -11.23 9.05 20.93
CA PHE A 247 -9.95 8.55 21.42
C PHE A 247 -9.37 7.46 20.50
N LEU A 248 -10.19 6.48 20.10
CA LEU A 248 -9.78 5.43 19.16
C LEU A 248 -9.36 6.01 17.81
N THR A 249 -10.10 7.01 17.32
CA THR A 249 -9.73 7.73 16.09
C THR A 249 -8.40 8.47 16.24
N TRP A 250 -8.19 9.15 17.36
CA TRP A 250 -6.92 9.84 17.62
C TRP A 250 -5.73 8.88 17.66
N VAL A 251 -5.87 7.74 18.32
CA VAL A 251 -4.85 6.67 18.31
C VAL A 251 -4.61 6.15 16.89
N GLN A 252 -5.67 5.93 16.13
CA GLN A 252 -5.57 5.46 14.74
C GLN A 252 -4.88 6.48 13.83
N CYS A 253 -5.15 7.78 14.00
CA CYS A 253 -4.48 8.85 13.24
C CYS A 253 -2.96 8.86 13.43
N ALA A 254 -2.44 8.35 14.55
CA ALA A 254 -1.00 8.24 14.78
C ALA A 254 -0.32 7.31 13.77
N TYR A 255 -1.02 6.29 13.25
CA TYR A 255 -0.49 5.39 12.24
C TYR A 255 -0.45 6.00 10.84
N TRP A 256 -1.21 7.08 10.59
CA TRP A 256 -1.30 7.77 9.30
C TRP A 256 -0.30 8.92 9.13
N LYS A 257 0.64 9.08 10.07
CA LYS A 257 1.66 10.13 10.02
C LYS A 257 2.67 9.95 8.89
N SER A 258 2.96 8.72 8.51
CA SER A 258 3.84 8.39 7.38
C SER A 258 3.45 7.03 6.79
N SER A 259 3.80 6.80 5.52
CA SER A 259 3.61 5.49 4.87
C SER A 259 4.29 4.38 5.66
N PHE A 260 5.48 4.64 6.19
CA PHE A 260 6.21 3.69 7.03
C PHE A 260 5.44 3.24 8.27
N THR A 261 4.90 4.19 9.07
CA THR A 261 4.11 3.85 10.27
C THR A 261 2.86 3.09 9.90
N LEU A 262 2.23 3.45 8.78
CA LEU A 262 1.02 2.84 8.26
C LEU A 262 1.24 1.38 7.82
N TYR A 263 2.25 1.12 6.99
CA TYR A 263 2.56 -0.23 6.52
C TYR A 263 3.18 -1.12 7.59
N ASN A 264 3.92 -0.54 8.54
CA ASN A 264 4.42 -1.27 9.71
C ASN A 264 3.26 -1.73 10.62
N HIS A 265 2.25 -0.88 10.82
CA HIS A 265 1.02 -1.25 11.53
C HIS A 265 0.27 -2.35 10.79
N ALA A 266 0.07 -2.19 9.48
CA ALA A 266 -0.59 -3.19 8.63
C ALA A 266 0.13 -4.54 8.66
N SER A 267 1.46 -4.56 8.57
CA SER A 267 2.26 -5.81 8.60
C SER A 267 2.26 -6.53 9.95
N ARG A 268 2.03 -5.81 11.07
CA ARG A 268 1.84 -6.42 12.39
C ARG A 268 0.50 -7.12 12.53
N ILE A 269 -0.55 -6.56 11.92
CA ILE A 269 -1.90 -7.12 11.95
C ILE A 269 -1.99 -8.30 10.98
N MET A 270 -1.41 -8.16 9.78
CA MET A 270 -1.42 -9.16 8.72
C MET A 270 -0.09 -9.91 8.73
N LYS A 271 0.02 -10.98 9.55
CA LYS A 271 1.26 -11.73 9.76
C LYS A 271 1.91 -12.32 8.49
N ASN A 272 1.17 -12.48 7.39
CA ASN A 272 1.61 -13.15 6.15
C ASN A 272 1.32 -12.35 4.86
N ASP A 273 1.22 -11.01 4.93
CA ASP A 273 0.96 -10.21 3.73
C ASP A 273 2.25 -9.70 3.09
N ASP A 274 2.59 -10.28 1.94
CA ASP A 274 3.78 -9.89 1.16
C ASP A 274 3.67 -8.46 0.60
N VAL A 275 2.47 -7.97 0.31
CA VAL A 275 2.24 -6.60 -0.18
C VAL A 275 2.58 -5.58 0.92
N ALA A 276 2.15 -5.82 2.16
CA ALA A 276 2.49 -4.96 3.29
C ALA A 276 4.00 -4.98 3.56
N ARG A 277 4.66 -6.14 3.40
CA ARG A 277 6.13 -6.26 3.52
C ARG A 277 6.86 -5.55 2.39
N GLN A 278 6.42 -5.70 1.14
CA GLN A 278 7.01 -5.03 -0.02
C GLN A 278 6.89 -3.52 0.09
N ASN A 279 5.70 -2.99 0.44
CA ASN A 279 5.50 -1.56 0.61
C ASN A 279 6.33 -1.00 1.78
N ARG A 280 6.44 -1.75 2.89
CA ARG A 280 7.34 -1.37 3.98
C ARG A 280 8.81 -1.35 3.52
N GLY A 281 9.23 -2.32 2.70
CA GLY A 281 10.59 -2.36 2.11
C GLY A 281 10.84 -1.15 1.20
N ALA A 282 9.88 -0.80 0.34
CA ALA A 282 9.95 0.39 -0.51
C ALA A 282 10.04 1.68 0.31
N ASP A 283 9.24 1.81 1.37
CA ASP A 283 9.28 2.97 2.28
C ASP A 283 10.62 3.08 3.02
N PHE A 284 11.24 1.96 3.42
CA PHE A 284 12.58 1.97 3.99
C PHE A 284 13.62 2.50 3.00
N THR A 285 13.50 2.11 1.72
CA THR A 285 14.40 2.60 0.67
C THR A 285 14.19 4.09 0.43
N GLU A 286 12.94 4.55 0.34
CA GLU A 286 12.59 5.96 0.17
C GLU A 286 13.03 6.81 1.38
N LEU A 287 12.78 6.31 2.60
CA LEU A 287 13.23 6.96 3.84
C LEU A 287 14.76 7.04 3.89
N GLY A 288 15.45 5.97 3.48
CA GLY A 288 16.91 5.95 3.36
C GLY A 288 17.40 7.00 2.37
N GLN A 289 16.80 7.10 1.18
CA GLN A 289 17.13 8.12 0.19
C GLN A 289 16.85 9.54 0.71
N TYR A 290 15.73 9.75 1.40
CA TYR A 290 15.39 11.04 2.01
C TYR A 290 16.42 11.45 3.08
N GLN A 291 16.85 10.50 3.92
CA GLN A 291 17.90 10.75 4.91
C GLN A 291 19.22 11.15 4.25
N GLN A 292 19.65 10.44 3.19
CA GLN A 292 20.86 10.78 2.46
C GLN A 292 20.77 12.16 1.78
N GLN A 293 19.62 12.51 1.21
CA GLN A 293 19.39 13.86 0.65
C GLN A 293 19.44 14.96 1.73
N ARG A 294 18.99 14.66 2.94
CA ARG A 294 19.11 15.57 4.09
C ARG A 294 20.58 15.74 4.48
N GLU A 295 21.34 14.64 4.57
CA GLU A 295 22.79 14.68 4.86
C GLU A 295 23.53 15.51 3.81
N ILE A 296 23.24 15.32 2.51
CA ILE A 296 23.82 16.13 1.43
C ILE A 296 23.56 17.63 1.65
N ARG A 297 22.33 18.01 2.03
CA ARG A 297 21.99 19.41 2.33
C ARG A 297 22.77 19.97 3.51
N GLU A 298 22.96 19.20 4.56
CA GLU A 298 23.74 19.62 5.73
C GLU A 298 25.23 19.75 5.36
N TYR A 299 25.82 18.79 4.65
CA TYR A 299 27.21 18.91 4.18
C TYR A 299 27.40 20.07 3.20
N ASN A 300 26.42 20.41 2.37
CA ASN A 300 26.43 21.63 1.55
C ASN A 300 26.58 22.91 2.38
N LYS A 301 25.95 22.97 3.56
CA LYS A 301 26.12 24.11 4.49
C LYS A 301 27.52 24.11 5.11
N VAL A 302 28.01 22.94 5.55
CA VAL A 302 29.35 22.83 6.12
C VAL A 302 30.40 23.27 5.11
N ILE A 303 30.34 22.77 3.87
CA ILE A 303 31.29 23.11 2.80
C ILE A 303 31.24 24.60 2.43
N ARG A 304 30.05 25.25 2.47
CA ARG A 304 29.95 26.69 2.27
C ARG A 304 30.65 27.48 3.37
N LEU A 305 30.60 27.01 4.62
CA LEU A 305 31.23 27.67 5.76
C LEU A 305 32.73 27.36 5.87
N LYS A 306 33.13 26.15 5.45
CA LYS A 306 34.50 25.63 5.46
C LYS A 306 34.80 24.90 4.13
N PRO A 307 35.22 25.63 3.08
CA PRO A 307 35.49 25.04 1.77
C PRO A 307 36.73 24.12 1.71
N ASP A 308 37.52 24.09 2.76
CA ASP A 308 38.74 23.29 2.93
C ASP A 308 38.53 22.05 3.84
N ASP A 309 37.30 21.74 4.18
CA ASP A 309 36.97 20.57 5.03
C ASP A 309 36.90 19.29 4.18
N ALA A 310 38.02 18.56 4.11
CA ALA A 310 38.12 17.29 3.37
C ALA A 310 37.13 16.23 3.87
N GLU A 311 36.80 16.22 5.18
CA GLU A 311 35.87 15.25 5.77
C GLU A 311 34.43 15.53 5.33
N ALA A 312 34.04 16.80 5.21
CA ALA A 312 32.73 17.18 4.73
C ALA A 312 32.48 16.75 3.28
N TYR A 313 33.48 16.92 2.39
CA TYR A 313 33.42 16.40 1.02
C TYR A 313 33.35 14.87 1.02
N PHE A 314 34.19 14.19 1.78
CA PHE A 314 34.19 12.74 1.86
C PHE A 314 32.83 12.18 2.28
N ASN A 315 32.23 12.73 3.34
CA ASN A 315 30.95 12.28 3.87
C ASN A 315 29.78 12.62 2.91
N ARG A 316 29.83 13.77 2.20
CA ARG A 316 28.86 14.07 1.15
C ARG A 316 28.99 13.12 -0.04
N GLY A 317 30.22 12.76 -0.39
CA GLY A 317 30.50 11.73 -1.41
C GLY A 317 29.90 10.37 -1.04
N ILE A 318 29.98 9.95 0.23
CA ILE A 318 29.30 8.73 0.71
C ILE A 318 27.79 8.86 0.53
N ALA A 319 27.19 9.99 0.90
CA ALA A 319 25.76 10.21 0.76
C ALA A 319 25.31 10.18 -0.71
N TYR A 320 26.09 10.81 -1.63
CA TYR A 320 25.84 10.73 -3.06
C TYR A 320 25.96 9.28 -3.60
N SER A 321 26.97 8.53 -3.17
CA SER A 321 27.16 7.14 -3.58
C SER A 321 25.95 6.26 -3.16
N LYS A 322 25.44 6.43 -1.95
CA LYS A 322 24.28 5.68 -1.43
C LYS A 322 22.98 5.92 -2.19
N ILE A 323 22.82 7.09 -2.81
CA ILE A 323 21.65 7.40 -3.66
C ILE A 323 21.90 7.20 -5.15
N GLY A 324 23.03 6.57 -5.52
CA GLY A 324 23.37 6.25 -6.90
C GLY A 324 23.89 7.44 -7.73
N GLN A 325 24.20 8.58 -7.11
CA GLN A 325 24.78 9.74 -7.79
C GLN A 325 26.31 9.63 -7.86
N PHE A 326 26.78 8.63 -8.59
CA PHE A 326 28.19 8.23 -8.61
C PHE A 326 29.14 9.31 -9.14
N GLU A 327 28.73 10.08 -10.14
CA GLU A 327 29.52 11.18 -10.66
C GLU A 327 29.78 12.28 -9.62
N ASN A 328 28.74 12.62 -8.82
CA ASN A 328 28.87 13.59 -7.75
C ASN A 328 29.74 13.03 -6.61
N ALA A 329 29.61 11.74 -6.29
CA ALA A 329 30.46 11.08 -5.31
C ALA A 329 31.94 11.11 -5.71
N VAL A 330 32.27 10.81 -6.99
CA VAL A 330 33.65 10.86 -7.51
C VAL A 330 34.21 12.27 -7.44
N LYS A 331 33.43 13.29 -7.79
CA LYS A 331 33.84 14.71 -7.64
C LYS A 331 34.18 15.04 -6.20
N ASP A 332 33.34 14.67 -5.26
CA ASP A 332 33.53 14.92 -3.86
C ASP A 332 34.73 14.17 -3.26
N TYR A 333 34.91 12.90 -3.60
CA TYR A 333 36.13 12.16 -3.19
C TYR A 333 37.40 12.76 -3.80
N THR A 334 37.32 13.26 -5.04
CA THR A 334 38.46 13.91 -5.69
C THR A 334 38.82 15.19 -4.94
N GLU A 335 37.84 15.97 -4.51
CA GLU A 335 38.12 17.18 -3.76
C GLU A 335 38.62 16.86 -2.32
N ALA A 336 38.07 15.83 -1.67
CA ALA A 336 38.56 15.34 -0.40
C ALA A 336 40.03 14.91 -0.49
N ILE A 337 40.43 14.20 -1.56
CA ILE A 337 41.80 13.80 -1.84
C ILE A 337 42.71 15.01 -2.14
N ARG A 338 42.22 16.00 -2.86
CA ARG A 338 42.98 17.24 -3.14
C ARG A 338 43.31 17.98 -1.84
N LEU A 339 42.36 18.04 -0.92
CA LEU A 339 42.49 18.71 0.39
C LEU A 339 43.32 17.88 1.37
N LYS A 340 43.23 16.55 1.29
CA LYS A 340 43.95 15.59 2.12
C LYS A 340 44.54 14.46 1.29
N PRO A 341 45.80 14.61 0.76
CA PRO A 341 46.41 13.65 -0.17
C PRO A 341 46.73 12.25 0.39
N ASP A 342 46.62 12.08 1.71
CA ASP A 342 46.76 10.81 2.43
C ASP A 342 45.42 10.18 2.88
N TYR A 343 44.31 10.61 2.28
CA TYR A 343 42.97 10.17 2.68
C TYR A 343 42.63 8.78 2.09
N VAL A 344 43.09 7.74 2.76
CA VAL A 344 42.99 6.32 2.35
C VAL A 344 41.56 5.93 2.00
N GLU A 345 40.60 6.31 2.83
CA GLU A 345 39.19 5.95 2.66
C GLU A 345 38.57 6.61 1.41
N ALA A 346 39.00 7.82 1.04
CA ALA A 346 38.51 8.52 -0.14
C ALA A 346 39.02 7.85 -1.43
N TYR A 347 40.31 7.49 -1.48
CA TYR A 347 40.86 6.69 -2.59
C TYR A 347 40.16 5.36 -2.73
N ASN A 348 39.99 4.61 -1.61
CA ASN A 348 39.33 3.31 -1.65
C ASN A 348 37.88 3.39 -2.17
N ASN A 349 37.11 4.38 -1.71
CA ASN A 349 35.73 4.54 -2.13
C ASN A 349 35.61 5.02 -3.59
N ARG A 350 36.49 5.92 -4.04
CA ARG A 350 36.53 6.36 -5.42
C ARG A 350 36.95 5.22 -6.37
N GLY A 351 37.97 4.47 -5.99
CA GLY A 351 38.41 3.27 -6.72
C GLY A 351 37.33 2.21 -6.84
N ASN A 352 36.54 1.99 -5.77
CA ASN A 352 35.39 1.08 -5.81
C ASN A 352 34.33 1.55 -6.81
N ILE A 353 34.00 2.85 -6.86
CA ILE A 353 33.05 3.39 -7.86
C ILE A 353 33.61 3.20 -9.29
N TYR A 354 34.87 3.53 -9.53
CA TYR A 354 35.51 3.32 -10.82
C TYR A 354 35.42 1.85 -11.25
N GLY A 355 35.75 0.92 -10.35
CA GLY A 355 35.70 -0.52 -10.64
C GLY A 355 34.29 -1.00 -10.98
N GLN A 356 33.27 -0.58 -10.22
CA GLN A 356 31.88 -0.92 -10.47
C GLN A 356 31.35 -0.40 -11.83
N HIS A 357 31.93 0.69 -12.35
CA HIS A 357 31.56 1.28 -13.63
C HIS A 357 32.52 0.90 -14.80
N GLY A 358 33.29 -0.15 -14.63
CA GLY A 358 34.18 -0.66 -15.69
C GLY A 358 35.43 0.19 -15.95
N GLN A 359 35.69 1.21 -15.14
CA GLN A 359 36.87 2.06 -15.24
C GLN A 359 38.01 1.44 -14.42
N TYR A 360 38.51 0.27 -14.88
CA TYR A 360 39.41 -0.55 -14.11
C TYR A 360 40.79 0.07 -13.88
N GLN A 361 41.35 0.78 -14.88
CA GLN A 361 42.64 1.41 -14.71
C GLN A 361 42.65 2.53 -13.67
N PRO A 362 41.70 3.52 -13.70
CA PRO A 362 41.55 4.49 -12.61
C PRO A 362 41.31 3.86 -11.24
N ALA A 363 40.56 2.75 -11.18
CA ALA A 363 40.38 2.01 -9.93
C ALA A 363 41.69 1.43 -9.39
N ILE A 364 42.49 0.83 -10.27
CA ILE A 364 43.81 0.26 -9.91
C ILE A 364 44.75 1.36 -9.41
N ASP A 365 44.75 2.53 -10.02
CA ASP A 365 45.60 3.66 -9.62
C ASP A 365 45.22 4.15 -8.20
N ASP A 366 43.94 4.25 -7.91
CA ASP A 366 43.43 4.57 -6.55
C ASP A 366 43.78 3.48 -5.54
N PHE A 367 43.59 2.20 -5.89
CA PHE A 367 43.97 1.08 -5.02
C PHE A 367 45.46 0.98 -4.77
N ASN A 368 46.31 1.30 -5.78
CA ASN A 368 47.73 1.40 -5.59
C ASN A 368 48.06 2.44 -4.51
N LYS A 369 47.44 3.61 -4.59
CA LYS A 369 47.62 4.66 -3.57
C LYS A 369 47.20 4.23 -2.16
N VAL A 370 46.08 3.50 -2.05
CA VAL A 370 45.67 2.91 -0.77
C VAL A 370 46.71 1.94 -0.22
N ILE A 371 47.26 1.08 -1.08
CA ILE A 371 48.29 0.08 -0.70
C ILE A 371 49.60 0.74 -0.31
N ASP A 372 49.99 1.80 -1.00
CA ASP A 372 51.19 2.58 -0.65
C ASP A 372 51.06 3.23 0.73
N LEU A 373 49.86 3.77 1.05
CA LEU A 373 49.58 4.45 2.31
C LEU A 373 49.28 3.45 3.44
N ARG A 374 48.69 2.29 3.16
CA ARG A 374 48.28 1.27 4.11
C ARG A 374 48.52 -0.15 3.53
N PRO A 375 49.74 -0.71 3.63
CA PRO A 375 50.07 -1.98 3.01
C PRO A 375 49.36 -3.23 3.59
N ASP A 376 48.69 -3.10 4.70
CA ASP A 376 47.92 -4.15 5.36
C ASP A 376 46.42 -4.12 5.05
N HIS A 377 45.95 -3.24 4.16
CA HIS A 377 44.53 -3.08 3.87
C HIS A 377 44.00 -4.22 2.96
N THR A 378 43.63 -5.33 3.57
CA THR A 378 43.22 -6.59 2.92
C THR A 378 42.16 -6.41 1.84
N LYS A 379 41.14 -5.58 2.08
CA LYS A 379 40.03 -5.37 1.12
C LYS A 379 40.52 -4.75 -0.19
N THR A 380 41.51 -3.86 -0.13
CA THR A 380 42.00 -3.18 -1.33
C THR A 380 42.78 -4.15 -2.26
N TYR A 381 43.55 -5.08 -1.70
CA TYR A 381 44.14 -6.13 -2.51
C TYR A 381 43.09 -6.96 -3.23
N ASN A 382 42.02 -7.36 -2.53
CA ASN A 382 40.95 -8.10 -3.17
C ASN A 382 40.27 -7.28 -4.30
N ASN A 383 40.00 -5.99 -4.07
CA ASN A 383 39.30 -5.14 -5.03
C ASN A 383 40.22 -4.81 -6.25
N ARG A 384 41.54 -4.61 -6.04
CA ARG A 384 42.49 -4.45 -7.11
C ARG A 384 42.64 -5.74 -7.91
N GLY A 385 42.69 -6.89 -7.24
CA GLY A 385 42.67 -8.20 -7.87
C GLY A 385 41.44 -8.42 -8.76
N LEU A 386 40.25 -8.01 -8.30
CA LEU A 386 39.05 -8.03 -9.13
C LEU A 386 39.19 -7.14 -10.37
N ALA A 387 39.68 -5.91 -10.25
CA ALA A 387 39.90 -5.02 -11.38
C ALA A 387 40.91 -5.63 -12.36
N TYR A 388 42.01 -6.24 -11.92
CA TYR A 388 42.93 -6.99 -12.77
C TYR A 388 42.26 -8.19 -13.44
N SER A 389 41.41 -8.93 -12.75
CA SER A 389 40.68 -10.07 -13.31
C SER A 389 39.73 -9.65 -14.44
N GLU A 390 39.01 -8.55 -14.27
CA GLU A 390 38.14 -8.01 -15.31
C GLU A 390 38.88 -7.46 -16.53
N MET A 391 40.12 -7.05 -16.33
CA MET A 391 41.08 -6.70 -17.46
C MET A 391 41.76 -7.92 -18.09
N GLY A 392 41.43 -9.14 -17.65
CA GLY A 392 42.10 -10.37 -18.14
C GLY A 392 43.54 -10.58 -17.61
N GLN A 393 44.00 -9.74 -16.67
CA GLN A 393 45.35 -9.82 -16.08
C GLN A 393 45.36 -10.80 -14.89
N PHE A 394 44.99 -12.05 -15.16
CA PHE A 394 44.74 -13.05 -14.12
C PHE A 394 45.92 -13.33 -13.21
N GLN A 395 47.18 -13.27 -13.71
CA GLN A 395 48.39 -13.49 -12.88
C GLN A 395 48.52 -12.42 -11.79
N LYS A 396 48.26 -11.14 -12.15
CA LYS A 396 48.28 -10.04 -11.19
C LYS A 396 47.09 -10.16 -10.18
N ALA A 397 45.91 -10.57 -10.68
CA ALA A 397 44.77 -10.81 -9.86
C ALA A 397 45.04 -11.87 -8.79
N VAL A 398 45.58 -13.03 -9.20
CA VAL A 398 45.95 -14.11 -8.29
C VAL A 398 46.98 -13.67 -7.24
N ALA A 399 47.98 -12.86 -7.65
CA ALA A 399 48.99 -12.33 -6.71
C ALA A 399 48.33 -11.43 -5.64
N ASP A 400 47.40 -10.59 -6.03
CA ASP A 400 46.65 -9.73 -5.11
C ASP A 400 45.73 -10.53 -4.17
N PHE A 401 45.00 -11.52 -4.70
CA PHE A 401 44.18 -12.43 -3.84
C PHE A 401 45.04 -13.23 -2.87
N ASN A 402 46.22 -13.70 -3.29
CA ASN A 402 47.21 -14.34 -2.40
C ASN A 402 47.57 -13.41 -1.24
N LYS A 403 47.85 -12.13 -1.55
CA LYS A 403 48.20 -11.15 -0.51
C LYS A 403 47.02 -10.91 0.44
N ALA A 404 45.78 -10.80 -0.09
CA ALA A 404 44.57 -10.64 0.70
C ALA A 404 44.36 -11.84 1.64
N ILE A 405 44.55 -13.08 1.16
CA ILE A 405 44.42 -14.32 1.96
C ILE A 405 45.54 -14.39 2.98
N HIS A 406 46.78 -13.99 2.62
CA HIS A 406 47.88 -13.96 3.58
C HIS A 406 47.61 -12.99 4.74
N LEU A 407 47.06 -11.82 4.45
CA LEU A 407 46.68 -10.82 5.47
C LEU A 407 45.49 -11.26 6.30
N LYS A 408 44.54 -11.99 5.70
CA LYS A 408 43.33 -12.48 6.35
C LYS A 408 42.99 -13.88 5.83
N PRO A 409 43.44 -14.97 6.52
CA PRO A 409 43.27 -16.36 6.05
C PRO A 409 41.81 -16.85 5.95
N ASP A 410 40.88 -16.22 6.63
CA ASP A 410 39.43 -16.52 6.59
C ASP A 410 38.64 -15.60 5.64
N TYR A 411 39.33 -14.91 4.71
CA TYR A 411 38.66 -13.96 3.82
C TYR A 411 38.01 -14.68 2.61
N VAL A 412 36.78 -15.16 2.81
CA VAL A 412 36.00 -15.96 1.85
C VAL A 412 35.96 -15.35 0.46
N ASN A 413 35.75 -14.02 0.34
CA ASN A 413 35.69 -13.35 -0.95
C ASN A 413 36.97 -13.50 -1.77
N ALA A 414 38.15 -13.48 -1.13
CA ALA A 414 39.43 -13.63 -1.83
C ALA A 414 39.62 -15.05 -2.37
N TYR A 415 39.15 -16.08 -1.66
CA TYR A 415 39.14 -17.45 -2.17
C TYR A 415 38.18 -17.60 -3.35
N ASN A 416 36.98 -17.08 -3.26
CA ASN A 416 36.00 -17.12 -4.35
C ASN A 416 36.55 -16.42 -5.60
N ASN A 417 37.09 -15.21 -5.47
CA ASN A 417 37.62 -14.43 -6.58
C ASN A 417 38.87 -15.10 -7.19
N ARG A 418 39.75 -15.70 -6.37
CA ARG A 418 40.91 -16.44 -6.84
C ARG A 418 40.51 -17.74 -7.54
N ALA A 419 39.49 -18.45 -7.01
CA ALA A 419 38.94 -19.63 -7.66
C ALA A 419 38.39 -19.28 -9.07
N GLU A 420 37.66 -18.18 -9.20
CA GLU A 420 37.12 -17.73 -10.48
C GLU A 420 38.26 -17.35 -11.43
N ALA A 421 39.27 -16.64 -10.97
CA ALA A 421 40.42 -16.28 -11.77
C ALA A 421 41.20 -17.52 -12.28
N TYR A 422 41.35 -18.55 -11.44
CA TYR A 422 41.96 -19.82 -11.86
C TYR A 422 41.08 -20.57 -12.86
N LEU A 423 39.78 -20.63 -12.65
CA LEU A 423 38.85 -21.27 -13.60
C LEU A 423 38.82 -20.57 -14.95
N LYS A 424 38.90 -19.24 -15.01
CA LYS A 424 39.05 -18.45 -16.23
C LYS A 424 40.37 -18.73 -16.97
N GLN A 425 41.42 -19.21 -16.29
CA GLN A 425 42.68 -19.65 -16.83
C GLN A 425 42.70 -21.17 -17.18
N ASP A 426 41.58 -21.86 -17.08
CA ASP A 426 41.42 -23.33 -17.18
C ASP A 426 42.25 -24.12 -16.16
N ASN A 427 42.75 -23.47 -15.10
CA ASN A 427 43.40 -24.13 -13.98
C ASN A 427 42.35 -24.68 -12.98
N ARG A 428 41.71 -25.76 -13.41
CA ARG A 428 40.57 -26.38 -12.66
C ARG A 428 40.99 -26.90 -11.29
N VAL A 429 42.22 -27.43 -11.17
CA VAL A 429 42.67 -28.01 -9.89
C VAL A 429 42.76 -26.94 -8.80
N ALA A 430 43.43 -25.82 -9.10
CA ALA A 430 43.55 -24.72 -8.17
C ALA A 430 42.19 -24.05 -7.89
N GLY A 431 41.40 -23.80 -8.96
CA GLY A 431 40.10 -23.18 -8.85
C GLY A 431 39.11 -23.98 -7.99
N CYS A 432 39.04 -25.32 -8.20
CA CYS A 432 38.16 -26.19 -7.41
C CYS A 432 38.59 -26.31 -5.95
N ARG A 433 39.90 -26.27 -5.70
CA ARG A 433 40.42 -26.29 -4.31
C ARG A 433 40.00 -25.01 -3.56
N ASP A 434 40.22 -23.84 -4.16
CA ASP A 434 39.82 -22.58 -3.53
C ASP A 434 38.32 -22.45 -3.36
N ALA A 435 37.52 -22.93 -4.34
CA ALA A 435 36.06 -22.95 -4.25
C ALA A 435 35.56 -23.86 -3.10
N ARG A 436 36.26 -25.00 -2.83
CA ARG A 436 35.98 -25.84 -1.65
C ARG A 436 36.33 -25.12 -0.36
N THR A 437 37.51 -24.47 -0.30
CA THR A 437 37.89 -23.69 0.87
C THR A 437 36.89 -22.58 1.17
N ALA A 438 36.41 -21.86 0.15
CA ALA A 438 35.37 -20.84 0.32
C ALA A 438 34.05 -21.46 0.82
N CYS A 439 33.68 -22.66 0.35
CA CYS A 439 32.50 -23.37 0.80
C CYS A 439 32.64 -23.82 2.27
N ASP A 440 33.80 -24.34 2.68
CA ASP A 440 34.11 -24.71 4.05
C ASP A 440 34.05 -23.50 4.99
N LEU A 441 34.33 -22.30 4.48
CA LEU A 441 34.22 -21.02 5.19
C LEU A 441 32.82 -20.40 5.11
N GLY A 442 31.84 -21.09 4.47
CA GLY A 442 30.41 -20.71 4.48
C GLY A 442 29.85 -20.15 3.18
N ASP A 443 30.59 -20.07 2.07
CA ASP A 443 30.07 -19.62 0.75
C ASP A 443 30.36 -20.64 -0.35
N CYS A 444 29.36 -21.47 -0.68
CA CYS A 444 29.46 -22.54 -1.69
C CYS A 444 29.14 -22.13 -3.13
N LYS A 445 28.78 -20.88 -3.39
CA LYS A 445 28.26 -20.43 -4.70
C LYS A 445 29.16 -20.76 -5.87
N ILE A 446 30.44 -20.47 -5.77
CA ILE A 446 31.43 -20.74 -6.84
C ILE A 446 31.61 -22.26 -7.05
N LEU A 447 31.64 -23.03 -5.97
CA LEU A 447 31.77 -24.49 -6.06
C LEU A 447 30.55 -25.11 -6.76
N GLU A 448 29.35 -24.71 -6.39
CA GLU A 448 28.09 -25.18 -7.01
C GLU A 448 28.04 -24.80 -8.49
N SER A 449 28.34 -23.54 -8.82
CA SER A 449 28.42 -23.08 -10.21
C SER A 449 29.47 -23.85 -11.03
N ALA A 450 30.63 -24.13 -10.45
CA ALA A 450 31.70 -24.86 -11.12
C ALA A 450 31.36 -26.36 -11.30
N ARG A 451 30.61 -26.95 -10.38
CA ARG A 451 30.07 -28.31 -10.52
C ARG A 451 29.04 -28.42 -11.64
N THR A 452 28.09 -27.51 -11.69
CA THR A 452 27.06 -27.48 -12.77
C THR A 452 27.67 -27.31 -14.15
N LYS A 453 28.78 -26.57 -14.27
CA LYS A 453 29.53 -26.40 -15.52
C LYS A 453 30.51 -27.54 -15.81
N GLY A 454 30.59 -28.57 -14.96
CA GLY A 454 31.50 -29.70 -15.12
C GLY A 454 32.98 -29.36 -14.90
N SER A 455 33.30 -28.19 -14.35
CA SER A 455 34.69 -27.76 -14.09
C SER A 455 35.24 -28.36 -12.79
N CYS A 456 34.39 -28.63 -11.80
CA CYS A 456 34.75 -29.27 -10.53
C CYS A 456 33.94 -30.54 -10.31
N ARG A 457 34.58 -31.58 -9.79
CA ARG A 457 33.93 -32.84 -9.34
C ARG A 457 33.62 -32.83 -7.85
#